data_69f09d96008e96eb1ba8903b2a876445
#
_entry.id   69f09d96008e96eb1ba8903b2a876445
#
_cell.length_a   1.000
_cell.length_b   1.000
_cell.length_c   1.000
_cell.angle_alpha   90.00
_cell.angle_beta   90.00
_cell.angle_gamma   90.00
#
_symmetry.space_group_name_H-M   'P 1'
#
loop_
_entity.id
_entity.type
_entity.pdbx_description
1 polymer ?
#
loop_
_entity_poly.entity_id
_entity_poly.type
_entity_poly.pdbx_seq_one_letter_code
_entity_poly.pdbx_strand_id
1 'polypeptide(L)'
;MHFSFLTLFPQLIEGYFSDSILKNARENGLISIETIQIRDFATNAYKSVDMPQIGGGAGQVISYEVLSRAISSLQKSTSQDTRQNQARIPQQDFALDSTQYFAQDCIQTTNQASDKNTSKSKNTSKNTDTNICKTARPHIIFLTPCAKPFTQNDAKRLAKKPHIAFVCGRYEGVDERVIEAFADEVFCIGDFILTGGELAALCLCDSIARNISGVLGNSESLQGESFENYLLEAPVFARHIKGENAKNETLDNLLTDFSTADFGLSHQSSAKNNKNFANFLAPSVYSKGNHSRINILKNDLAVCKTRYFRPNLFEKWKIHNPNNPKKKG
;
A
#
# COMPACT_ATOMS: atom_id res chain seq x y z
N MET A 1 -9.04 11.86 5.64
CA MET A 1 -8.26 10.81 6.33
C MET A 1 -7.02 11.41 6.95
N HIS A 2 -6.62 11.00 8.18
CA HIS A 2 -5.45 11.51 8.86
C HIS A 2 -4.32 10.48 8.88
N PHE A 3 -3.07 10.92 8.61
CA PHE A 3 -1.87 10.10 8.71
C PHE A 3 -0.89 10.73 9.69
N SER A 4 -0.48 9.99 10.71
CA SER A 4 0.59 10.38 11.64
C SER A 4 1.83 9.51 11.40
N PHE A 5 3.01 10.12 11.43
CA PHE A 5 4.29 9.44 11.27
C PHE A 5 5.14 9.67 12.50
N LEU A 6 5.40 8.62 13.25
CA LEU A 6 6.36 8.64 14.35
C LEU A 6 7.73 8.32 13.77
N THR A 7 8.64 9.30 13.77
CA THR A 7 9.93 9.21 13.08
C THR A 7 11.01 9.97 13.83
N LEU A 8 12.27 9.63 13.57
CA LEU A 8 13.44 10.41 13.97
C LEU A 8 13.80 11.49 12.95
N PHE A 9 13.20 11.46 11.76
CA PHE A 9 13.54 12.34 10.64
C PHE A 9 12.28 12.90 9.95
N PRO A 10 11.53 13.83 10.58
CA PRO A 10 10.29 14.40 10.04
C PRO A 10 10.46 14.97 8.64
N GLN A 11 11.60 15.59 8.34
CA GLN A 11 11.87 16.21 7.04
C GLN A 11 11.83 15.22 5.86
N LEU A 12 12.15 13.92 6.09
CA LEU A 12 12.05 12.89 5.06
C LEU A 12 10.59 12.62 4.68
N ILE A 13 9.67 12.82 5.60
CA ILE A 13 8.23 12.63 5.38
C ILE A 13 7.62 13.87 4.73
N GLU A 14 7.87 15.04 5.28
CA GLU A 14 7.24 16.29 4.87
C GLU A 14 7.51 16.65 3.40
N GLY A 15 8.74 16.40 2.94
CA GLY A 15 9.14 16.64 1.56
C GLY A 15 8.30 15.86 0.53
N TYR A 16 7.89 14.66 0.85
CA TYR A 16 7.10 13.82 -0.06
C TYR A 16 5.71 14.38 -0.36
N PHE A 17 5.13 15.12 0.58
CA PHE A 17 3.80 15.71 0.46
C PHE A 17 3.82 17.18 0.01
N SER A 18 4.95 17.68 -0.47
CA SER A 18 5.10 19.07 -0.89
C SER A 18 4.78 19.32 -2.37
N ASP A 19 4.53 18.26 -3.15
CA ASP A 19 4.27 18.36 -4.59
C ASP A 19 3.26 17.33 -5.08
N SER A 20 2.80 17.49 -6.34
CA SER A 20 1.99 16.55 -7.10
C SER A 20 0.61 16.23 -6.48
N ILE A 21 0.12 15.01 -6.69
CA ILE A 21 -1.22 14.54 -6.33
C ILE A 21 -1.46 14.63 -4.82
N LEU A 22 -0.47 14.25 -4.00
CA LEU A 22 -0.62 14.21 -2.56
C LEU A 22 -0.61 15.61 -1.94
N LYS A 23 0.12 16.57 -2.52
CA LYS A 23 -0.01 17.99 -2.16
C LYS A 23 -1.43 18.48 -2.40
N ASN A 24 -1.96 18.26 -3.60
CA ASN A 24 -3.33 18.67 -3.95
C ASN A 24 -4.37 18.02 -3.01
N ALA A 25 -4.17 16.74 -2.66
CA ALA A 25 -5.05 16.04 -1.72
C ALA A 25 -5.03 16.67 -0.31
N ARG A 26 -3.86 17.16 0.16
CA ARG A 26 -3.73 17.90 1.42
C ARG A 26 -4.43 19.26 1.34
N GLU A 27 -4.15 20.03 0.30
CA GLU A 27 -4.74 21.37 0.09
C GLU A 27 -6.27 21.32 -0.02
N ASN A 28 -6.80 20.26 -0.62
CA ASN A 28 -8.24 20.00 -0.71
C ASN A 28 -8.84 19.36 0.56
N GLY A 29 -8.05 19.14 1.62
CA GLY A 29 -8.52 18.56 2.88
C GLY A 29 -8.92 17.10 2.84
N LEU A 30 -8.59 16.36 1.76
CA LEU A 30 -8.88 14.93 1.61
C LEU A 30 -7.99 14.09 2.53
N ILE A 31 -6.73 14.51 2.69
CA ILE A 31 -5.79 13.92 3.62
C ILE A 31 -5.17 15.01 4.51
N SER A 32 -4.75 14.63 5.69
CA SER A 32 -3.93 15.47 6.59
C SER A 32 -2.75 14.65 7.09
N ILE A 33 -1.60 15.31 7.21
CA ILE A 33 -0.33 14.69 7.57
C ILE A 33 0.19 15.34 8.85
N GLU A 34 0.62 14.51 9.78
CA GLU A 34 1.28 14.92 11.01
C GLU A 34 2.58 14.12 11.18
N THR A 35 3.65 14.81 11.51
CA THR A 35 4.92 14.17 11.86
C THR A 35 5.18 14.36 13.34
N ILE A 36 5.56 13.28 14.02
CA ILE A 36 5.85 13.25 15.45
C ILE A 36 7.30 12.88 15.63
N GLN A 37 8.08 13.82 16.18
CA GLN A 37 9.49 13.60 16.45
C GLN A 37 9.65 12.70 17.70
N ILE A 38 10.13 11.48 17.50
CA ILE A 38 10.30 10.49 18.58
C ILE A 38 11.24 11.03 19.68
N ARG A 39 12.27 11.81 19.33
CA ARG A 39 13.24 12.38 20.29
C ARG A 39 12.60 13.30 21.32
N ASP A 40 11.46 13.90 21.04
CA ASP A 40 10.78 14.82 21.96
C ASP A 40 10.20 14.09 23.19
N PHE A 41 10.08 12.77 23.10
CA PHE A 41 9.59 11.92 24.19
C PHE A 41 10.71 11.31 25.04
N ALA A 42 11.97 11.59 24.72
CA ALA A 42 13.09 11.20 25.56
C ALA A 42 13.16 12.10 26.81
N THR A 43 13.37 11.47 27.97
CA THR A 43 13.39 12.18 29.27
C THR A 43 14.79 12.51 29.76
N ASN A 44 15.82 11.93 29.13
CA ASN A 44 17.21 12.22 29.49
C ASN A 44 17.70 13.52 28.85
N ALA A 45 18.74 14.13 29.45
CA ALA A 45 19.32 15.39 28.99
C ALA A 45 19.88 15.34 27.56
N TYR A 46 20.29 14.18 27.09
CA TYR A 46 20.85 13.97 25.76
C TYR A 46 19.82 13.63 24.70
N LYS A 47 18.53 13.53 25.07
CA LYS A 47 17.43 13.10 24.20
C LYS A 47 17.76 11.78 23.46
N SER A 48 18.41 10.85 24.15
CA SER A 48 18.70 9.52 23.62
C SER A 48 17.40 8.73 23.47
N VAL A 49 17.26 8.08 22.32
CA VAL A 49 16.07 7.30 21.97
C VAL A 49 16.37 5.81 21.86
N ASP A 50 17.63 5.47 21.81
CA ASP A 50 18.16 4.15 21.50
C ASP A 50 18.96 3.59 22.66
N MET A 51 18.98 2.26 22.77
CA MET A 51 19.65 1.49 23.81
C MET A 51 20.32 0.25 23.19
N PRO A 52 21.43 -0.24 23.81
CA PRO A 52 22.02 -1.51 23.42
C PRO A 52 21.00 -2.67 23.55
N GLN A 53 21.13 -3.66 22.68
CA GLN A 53 20.29 -4.85 22.70
C GLN A 53 20.53 -5.69 23.96
N ILE A 54 19.46 -6.19 24.57
CA ILE A 54 19.55 -7.20 25.63
C ILE A 54 20.04 -8.51 25.00
N GLY A 55 21.02 -9.15 25.62
CA GLY A 55 21.64 -10.37 25.08
C GLY A 55 22.87 -10.10 24.22
N GLY A 56 23.22 -8.84 23.98
CA GLY A 56 24.38 -8.45 23.17
C GLY A 56 24.09 -8.41 21.67
N GLY A 57 25.07 -8.04 20.90
CA GLY A 57 24.98 -7.83 19.46
C GLY A 57 25.48 -6.45 19.06
N ALA A 58 25.68 -6.23 17.77
CA ALA A 58 26.04 -4.94 17.22
C ALA A 58 24.78 -4.06 17.09
N GLY A 59 24.98 -2.74 17.26
CA GLY A 59 23.92 -1.76 17.06
C GLY A 59 23.03 -1.52 18.26
N GLN A 60 22.02 -0.69 18.06
CA GLN A 60 21.09 -0.24 19.09
C GLN A 60 19.66 -0.37 18.58
N VAL A 61 18.68 -0.37 19.48
CA VAL A 61 17.24 -0.41 19.18
C VAL A 61 16.55 0.81 19.77
N ILE A 62 15.49 1.29 19.14
CA ILE A 62 14.67 2.36 19.75
C ILE A 62 13.99 1.80 21.00
N SER A 63 14.20 2.49 22.12
CA SER A 63 13.79 2.01 23.44
C SER A 63 12.27 2.00 23.61
N TYR A 64 11.81 1.04 24.42
CA TYR A 64 10.39 0.88 24.78
C TYR A 64 9.80 2.16 25.38
N GLU A 65 10.51 2.77 26.36
CA GLU A 65 9.95 3.90 27.10
C GLU A 65 9.72 5.13 26.23
N VAL A 66 10.64 5.44 25.33
CA VAL A 66 10.53 6.61 24.46
C VAL A 66 9.39 6.40 23.47
N LEU A 67 9.38 5.24 22.81
CA LEU A 67 8.42 4.97 21.76
C LEU A 67 7.00 4.77 22.31
N SER A 68 6.83 4.11 23.44
CA SER A 68 5.52 3.98 24.11
C SER A 68 4.93 5.33 24.51
N ARG A 69 5.76 6.29 24.99
CA ARG A 69 5.30 7.67 25.27
C ARG A 69 4.87 8.39 23.99
N ALA A 70 5.64 8.26 22.91
CA ALA A 70 5.30 8.86 21.62
C ALA A 70 3.97 8.33 21.08
N ILE A 71 3.75 7.02 21.12
CA ILE A 71 2.49 6.39 20.70
C ILE A 71 1.33 6.81 21.60
N SER A 72 1.55 6.83 22.92
CA SER A 72 0.52 7.25 23.86
C SER A 72 0.09 8.71 23.70
N SER A 73 0.93 9.59 23.17
CA SER A 73 0.57 10.97 22.89
C SER A 73 -0.51 11.09 21.82
N LEU A 74 -0.49 10.21 20.80
CA LEU A 74 -1.53 10.12 19.78
C LEU A 74 -2.91 9.78 20.34
N GLN A 75 -2.93 8.96 21.39
CA GLN A 75 -4.19 8.53 22.02
C GLN A 75 -4.78 9.61 22.95
N LYS A 76 -3.94 10.47 23.55
CA LYS A 76 -4.37 11.56 24.42
C LYS A 76 -5.01 12.74 23.68
N SER A 77 -4.62 12.99 22.45
CA SER A 77 -5.23 14.00 21.60
C SER A 77 -6.73 13.72 21.33
N THR A 78 -7.16 12.49 21.54
CA THR A 78 -8.54 12.01 21.37
C THR A 78 -9.42 12.24 22.59
N SER A 79 -8.86 12.54 23.78
CA SER A 79 -9.59 12.47 25.07
C SER A 79 -9.73 13.79 25.81
N GLN A 80 -9.48 14.94 25.18
CA GLN A 80 -9.69 16.23 25.86
C GLN A 80 -11.16 16.69 26.00
N ASP A 81 -12.14 15.89 25.51
CA ASP A 81 -13.58 16.24 25.65
C ASP A 81 -14.40 15.33 26.57
N THR A 82 -13.74 14.45 27.34
CA THR A 82 -14.48 13.67 28.35
C THR A 82 -13.71 13.66 29.68
N ARG A 83 -13.87 14.70 30.46
CA ARG A 83 -13.52 14.66 31.90
C ARG A 83 -14.46 13.67 32.59
N GLN A 84 -13.85 12.73 33.30
CA GLN A 84 -14.36 11.74 34.24
C GLN A 84 -14.38 10.32 33.71
N ASN A 85 -13.22 9.64 33.83
CA ASN A 85 -13.11 8.34 34.51
C ASN A 85 -11.65 7.91 34.48
N GLN A 86 -10.96 8.21 35.58
CA GLN A 86 -9.70 7.56 35.92
C GLN A 86 -10.00 6.11 36.33
N ALA A 87 -9.79 5.18 35.42
CA ALA A 87 -9.59 3.77 35.79
C ALA A 87 -8.09 3.49 35.83
N ARG A 88 -7.63 3.10 36.99
CA ARG A 88 -6.26 2.67 37.30
C ARG A 88 -5.86 1.54 36.36
N ILE A 89 -4.70 1.70 35.72
CA ILE A 89 -3.97 0.58 35.09
C ILE A 89 -3.54 -0.37 36.22
N PRO A 90 -3.94 -1.64 36.20
CA PRO A 90 -3.40 -2.60 37.14
C PRO A 90 -1.91 -2.82 36.87
N GLN A 91 -1.07 -2.60 37.86
CA GLN A 91 0.28 -3.16 37.87
C GLN A 91 0.11 -4.69 37.99
N GLN A 92 0.24 -5.39 36.86
CA GLN A 92 0.46 -6.83 36.88
C GLN A 92 1.95 -7.09 36.71
N ASP A 93 2.49 -7.77 37.67
CA ASP A 93 3.84 -8.32 37.67
C ASP A 93 3.93 -9.35 36.52
N PHE A 94 4.67 -9.00 35.47
CA PHE A 94 4.94 -9.91 34.35
C PHE A 94 6.12 -10.82 34.70
N ALA A 95 5.80 -12.05 35.08
CA ALA A 95 6.73 -13.16 34.96
C ALA A 95 6.62 -13.70 33.53
N LEU A 96 7.66 -13.50 32.74
CA LEU A 96 7.74 -13.91 31.32
C LEU A 96 8.09 -15.40 31.24
N ASP A 97 7.19 -16.17 30.67
CA ASP A 97 7.55 -17.40 29.98
C ASP A 97 7.32 -17.20 28.47
N SER A 98 8.40 -16.93 27.75
CA SER A 98 8.42 -16.47 26.36
C SER A 98 8.30 -17.58 25.31
N THR A 99 7.93 -18.80 25.68
CA THR A 99 7.99 -19.98 24.79
C THR A 99 6.64 -20.47 24.24
N GLN A 100 5.52 -19.84 24.60
CA GLN A 100 4.19 -20.38 24.22
C GLN A 100 3.41 -19.62 23.15
N TYR A 101 3.88 -18.50 22.61
CA TYR A 101 3.07 -17.66 21.71
C TYR A 101 3.19 -17.92 20.22
N PHE A 102 4.11 -18.76 19.78
CA PHE A 102 4.31 -19.00 18.32
C PHE A 102 3.50 -20.16 17.70
N ALA A 103 2.65 -20.85 18.45
CA ALA A 103 2.08 -22.13 17.98
C ALA A 103 0.56 -22.18 17.81
N GLN A 104 -0.23 -21.15 18.09
CA GLN A 104 -1.70 -21.32 18.17
C GLN A 104 -2.60 -20.60 17.16
N ASP A 105 -2.14 -19.71 16.29
CA ASP A 105 -3.04 -18.94 15.41
C ASP A 105 -3.05 -19.34 13.91
N CYS A 106 -2.59 -20.54 13.57
CA CYS A 106 -2.68 -21.03 12.17
C CYS A 106 -3.97 -21.80 11.81
N ILE A 107 -4.92 -21.97 12.73
CA ILE A 107 -6.15 -22.71 12.43
C ILE A 107 -7.34 -21.97 13.04
N GLN A 108 -8.02 -21.13 12.28
CA GLN A 108 -9.47 -20.95 12.26
C GLN A 108 -9.88 -19.69 11.49
N THR A 109 -10.18 -19.86 10.22
CA THR A 109 -11.09 -18.97 9.49
C THR A 109 -11.98 -19.81 8.59
N THR A 110 -13.11 -20.22 9.13
CA THR A 110 -14.31 -20.53 8.32
C THR A 110 -15.57 -20.25 9.15
N ASN A 111 -16.51 -19.56 8.47
CA ASN A 111 -17.93 -19.42 8.79
C ASN A 111 -18.31 -18.34 9.82
N GLN A 112 -19.14 -17.34 9.51
CA GLN A 112 -20.46 -17.38 8.88
C GLN A 112 -20.95 -15.94 8.59
N ALA A 113 -21.63 -15.84 7.47
CA ALA A 113 -22.48 -14.71 7.09
C ALA A 113 -23.87 -14.86 7.76
N SER A 114 -24.52 -13.75 8.08
CA SER A 114 -25.95 -13.50 7.87
C SER A 114 -26.35 -12.14 8.46
N ASP A 115 -26.74 -11.25 7.64
CA ASP A 115 -28.10 -10.76 7.35
C ASP A 115 -28.78 -9.77 8.34
N LYS A 116 -29.13 -8.64 7.73
CA LYS A 116 -30.38 -7.89 7.72
C LYS A 116 -30.51 -6.54 8.45
N ASN A 117 -30.71 -5.59 7.57
CA ASN A 117 -31.81 -4.64 7.43
C ASN A 117 -31.82 -3.26 8.12
N THR A 118 -31.81 -2.30 7.21
CA THR A 118 -32.71 -1.12 7.05
C THR A 118 -32.74 -0.04 8.13
N SER A 119 -32.39 1.17 7.74
CA SER A 119 -33.39 2.22 7.43
C SER A 119 -32.72 3.56 7.05
N LYS A 120 -33.35 4.25 6.11
CA LYS A 120 -33.05 5.55 5.56
C LYS A 120 -33.25 6.66 6.60
N SER A 121 -32.38 7.65 6.65
CA SER A 121 -32.85 9.03 6.73
C SER A 121 -31.83 9.97 6.07
N LYS A 122 -32.31 10.73 5.09
CA LYS A 122 -31.66 11.90 4.51
C LYS A 122 -31.69 13.03 5.55
N ASN A 123 -30.56 13.70 5.75
CA ASN A 123 -30.57 15.14 5.94
C ASN A 123 -29.23 15.74 5.58
N THR A 124 -29.28 16.64 4.63
CA THR A 124 -28.28 17.58 4.18
C THR A 124 -27.92 18.58 5.25
N SER A 125 -26.66 18.68 5.63
CA SER A 125 -26.07 19.97 6.02
C SER A 125 -24.57 19.93 5.77
N LYS A 126 -24.13 20.80 4.87
CA LYS A 126 -22.72 21.11 4.64
C LYS A 126 -22.20 21.83 5.89
N ASN A 127 -21.41 21.16 6.70
CA ASN A 127 -20.48 21.79 7.61
C ASN A 127 -19.11 21.12 7.40
N THR A 128 -18.15 21.94 7.07
CA THR A 128 -16.73 21.61 6.93
C THR A 128 -16.16 21.19 8.28
N ASP A 129 -16.30 19.92 8.62
CA ASP A 129 -15.73 19.33 9.83
C ASP A 129 -14.35 18.75 9.55
N THR A 130 -13.34 19.63 9.47
CA THR A 130 -11.92 19.25 9.53
C THR A 130 -11.51 18.69 10.90
N ASN A 131 -12.39 18.69 11.89
CA ASN A 131 -12.12 18.23 13.27
C ASN A 131 -12.48 16.75 13.54
N ILE A 132 -13.27 16.10 12.71
CA ILE A 132 -13.78 14.74 12.99
C ILE A 132 -12.71 13.65 12.91
N CYS A 133 -11.65 13.86 12.12
CA CYS A 133 -10.58 12.86 11.96
C CYS A 133 -9.63 12.74 13.16
N LYS A 134 -9.50 13.77 13.99
CA LYS A 134 -8.55 13.78 15.11
C LYS A 134 -9.06 13.06 16.37
N THR A 135 -10.34 12.70 16.43
CA THR A 135 -10.96 12.08 17.62
C THR A 135 -10.98 10.54 17.59
N ALA A 136 -10.67 9.91 16.46
CA ALA A 136 -10.64 8.46 16.38
C ALA A 136 -9.27 7.91 16.82
N ARG A 137 -9.26 6.85 17.64
CA ARG A 137 -8.03 6.13 17.97
C ARG A 137 -7.28 5.78 16.68
N PRO A 138 -5.98 6.13 16.55
CA PRO A 138 -5.21 5.79 15.37
C PRO A 138 -5.08 4.28 15.21
N HIS A 139 -5.12 3.81 13.97
CA HIS A 139 -4.74 2.45 13.61
C HIS A 139 -3.22 2.41 13.44
N ILE A 140 -2.53 1.74 14.36
CA ILE A 140 -1.07 1.79 14.49
C ILE A 140 -0.43 0.69 13.65
N ILE A 141 0.43 1.09 12.72
CA ILE A 141 1.13 0.21 11.80
C ILE A 141 2.64 0.30 12.04
N PHE A 142 3.25 -0.84 12.31
CA PHE A 142 4.70 -0.99 12.34
C PHE A 142 5.23 -1.56 11.03
N LEU A 143 6.46 -1.16 10.71
CA LEU A 143 7.14 -1.55 9.48
C LEU A 143 8.42 -2.30 9.84
N THR A 144 8.47 -3.57 9.49
CA THR A 144 9.62 -4.45 9.75
C THR A 144 9.74 -5.48 8.63
N PRO A 145 10.98 -5.88 8.27
CA PRO A 145 11.19 -6.93 7.25
C PRO A 145 10.61 -8.29 7.63
N CYS A 146 10.41 -8.55 8.93
CA CYS A 146 9.90 -9.83 9.44
C CYS A 146 8.39 -10.01 9.27
N ALA A 147 7.67 -8.98 8.82
CA ALA A 147 6.21 -8.99 8.71
C ALA A 147 5.72 -9.53 7.36
N LYS A 148 4.39 -9.74 7.26
CA LYS A 148 3.75 -10.08 5.98
C LYS A 148 3.90 -8.95 4.97
N PRO A 149 4.03 -9.27 3.67
CA PRO A 149 4.06 -8.26 2.61
C PRO A 149 2.76 -7.47 2.54
N PHE A 150 2.89 -6.14 2.41
CA PHE A 150 1.76 -5.26 2.14
C PHE A 150 1.23 -5.46 0.71
N THR A 151 -0.09 -5.44 0.54
CA THR A 151 -0.75 -5.70 -0.73
C THR A 151 -1.74 -4.58 -1.10
N GLN A 152 -2.16 -4.56 -2.38
CA GLN A 152 -3.21 -3.63 -2.85
C GLN A 152 -4.55 -3.82 -2.11
N ASN A 153 -4.85 -5.04 -1.65
CA ASN A 153 -6.05 -5.29 -0.85
C ASN A 153 -5.95 -4.66 0.54
N ASP A 154 -4.75 -4.66 1.13
CA ASP A 154 -4.50 -3.96 2.40
C ASP A 154 -4.65 -2.45 2.21
N ALA A 155 -4.13 -1.88 1.11
CA ALA A 155 -4.31 -0.47 0.79
C ALA A 155 -5.80 -0.08 0.68
N LYS A 156 -6.60 -0.84 -0.08
CA LYS A 156 -8.05 -0.62 -0.24
C LYS A 156 -8.81 -0.74 1.09
N ARG A 157 -8.41 -1.68 1.94
CA ARG A 157 -9.01 -1.88 3.26
C ARG A 157 -8.66 -0.75 4.23
N LEU A 158 -7.40 -0.36 4.27
CA LEU A 158 -6.88 0.68 5.16
C LEU A 158 -7.34 2.08 4.75
N ALA A 159 -7.61 2.34 3.47
CA ALA A 159 -8.20 3.61 3.00
C ALA A 159 -9.57 3.93 3.64
N LYS A 160 -10.22 2.95 4.28
CA LYS A 160 -11.48 3.15 5.00
C LYS A 160 -11.29 3.59 6.47
N LYS A 161 -10.05 3.60 6.96
CA LYS A 161 -9.74 4.04 8.33
C LYS A 161 -9.70 5.57 8.39
N PRO A 162 -10.24 6.19 9.45
CA PRO A 162 -10.18 7.64 9.59
C PRO A 162 -8.78 8.17 9.92
N HIS A 163 -7.99 7.38 10.67
CA HIS A 163 -6.66 7.75 11.14
C HIS A 163 -5.73 6.53 11.15
N ILE A 164 -4.57 6.67 10.52
CA ILE A 164 -3.47 5.69 10.54
C ILE A 164 -2.22 6.35 11.10
N ALA A 165 -1.53 5.64 11.99
CA ALA A 165 -0.24 6.04 12.52
C ALA A 165 0.83 5.02 12.09
N PHE A 166 1.87 5.50 11.40
CA PHE A 166 3.02 4.70 11.01
C PHE A 166 4.16 4.90 12.02
N VAL A 167 4.71 3.80 12.52
CA VAL A 167 5.91 3.82 13.36
C VAL A 167 7.12 3.46 12.52
N CYS A 168 8.02 4.44 12.33
CA CYS A 168 9.22 4.30 11.52
C CYS A 168 10.40 3.88 12.39
N GLY A 169 10.82 2.61 12.28
CA GLY A 169 12.00 2.09 12.94
C GLY A 169 13.30 2.62 12.33
N ARG A 170 14.34 2.70 13.15
CA ARG A 170 15.72 3.03 12.77
C ARG A 170 16.69 2.15 13.55
N TYR A 171 17.97 2.25 13.24
CA TYR A 171 19.02 1.41 13.82
C TYR A 171 18.75 -0.08 13.52
N GLU A 172 18.87 -0.96 14.52
CA GLU A 172 18.54 -2.39 14.39
C GLU A 172 17.04 -2.67 14.56
N GLY A 173 16.21 -1.62 14.62
CA GLY A 173 14.76 -1.70 14.76
C GLY A 173 14.23 -1.02 16.01
N VAL A 174 13.08 -1.50 16.46
CA VAL A 174 12.40 -1.04 17.67
C VAL A 174 12.35 -2.18 18.69
N ASP A 175 12.24 -1.83 19.97
CA ASP A 175 12.02 -2.82 21.01
C ASP A 175 10.73 -3.61 20.72
N GLU A 176 10.83 -4.93 20.61
CA GLU A 176 9.72 -5.81 20.20
C GLU A 176 8.50 -5.69 21.10
N ARG A 177 8.71 -5.41 22.39
CA ARG A 177 7.61 -5.20 23.36
C ARG A 177 6.70 -4.03 22.97
N VAL A 178 7.20 -3.04 22.21
CA VAL A 178 6.37 -1.94 21.70
C VAL A 178 5.45 -2.43 20.58
N ILE A 179 5.95 -3.30 19.70
CA ILE A 179 5.15 -3.89 18.64
C ILE A 179 4.03 -4.72 19.27
N GLU A 180 4.36 -5.61 20.21
CA GLU A 180 3.38 -6.45 20.91
C GLU A 180 2.31 -5.64 21.65
N ALA A 181 2.71 -4.52 22.28
CA ALA A 181 1.80 -3.72 23.09
C ALA A 181 0.89 -2.78 22.29
N PHE A 182 1.35 -2.30 21.14
CA PHE A 182 0.69 -1.17 20.45
C PHE A 182 0.31 -1.42 19.01
N ALA A 183 0.90 -2.42 18.31
CA ALA A 183 0.62 -2.63 16.91
C ALA A 183 -0.81 -3.15 16.68
N ASP A 184 -1.54 -2.48 15.80
CA ASP A 184 -2.76 -3.06 15.23
C ASP A 184 -2.40 -3.95 14.02
N GLU A 185 -1.37 -3.58 13.25
CA GLU A 185 -0.84 -4.38 12.14
C GLU A 185 0.65 -4.13 11.94
N VAL A 186 1.29 -5.12 11.33
CA VAL A 186 2.72 -5.08 10.99
C VAL A 186 2.89 -5.48 9.54
N PHE A 187 3.68 -4.70 8.76
CA PHE A 187 3.90 -4.95 7.34
C PHE A 187 5.36 -4.84 6.93
N CYS A 188 5.72 -5.56 5.88
CA CYS A 188 6.92 -5.30 5.07
C CYS A 188 6.53 -4.84 3.65
N ILE A 189 7.45 -4.19 2.95
CA ILE A 189 7.26 -3.77 1.55
C ILE A 189 7.96 -4.71 0.56
N GLY A 190 8.67 -5.70 1.05
CA GLY A 190 9.38 -6.69 0.24
C GLY A 190 10.53 -7.33 1.01
N ASP A 191 11.13 -8.36 0.41
CA ASP A 191 12.23 -9.15 1.00
C ASP A 191 13.58 -8.44 0.77
N PHE A 192 13.73 -7.24 1.36
CA PHE A 192 14.96 -6.44 1.34
C PHE A 192 15.01 -5.50 2.54
N ILE A 193 16.22 -5.05 2.88
CA ILE A 193 16.46 -4.21 4.04
C ILE A 193 16.63 -2.76 3.61
N LEU A 194 15.98 -1.83 4.33
CA LEU A 194 16.14 -0.39 4.21
C LEU A 194 16.90 0.17 5.41
N THR A 195 17.45 1.38 5.25
CA THR A 195 18.12 2.10 6.34
C THR A 195 17.18 2.64 7.41
N GLY A 196 15.86 2.54 7.20
CA GLY A 196 14.84 2.98 8.14
C GLY A 196 13.42 2.81 7.59
N GLY A 197 12.43 2.98 8.45
CA GLY A 197 11.01 2.73 8.15
C GLY A 197 10.32 3.85 7.37
N GLU A 198 10.92 5.04 7.24
CA GLU A 198 10.24 6.21 6.65
C GLU A 198 9.84 5.98 5.19
N LEU A 199 10.74 5.41 4.36
CA LEU A 199 10.44 5.13 2.96
C LEU A 199 9.33 4.07 2.84
N ALA A 200 9.38 3.03 3.67
CA ALA A 200 8.32 2.03 3.72
C ALA A 200 6.98 2.65 4.12
N ALA A 201 6.96 3.53 5.14
CA ALA A 201 5.76 4.24 5.57
C ALA A 201 5.18 5.13 4.45
N LEU A 202 6.04 5.82 3.71
CA LEU A 202 5.63 6.62 2.54
C LEU A 202 5.02 5.76 1.44
N CYS A 203 5.62 4.59 1.13
CA CYS A 203 5.06 3.65 0.15
C CYS A 203 3.65 3.18 0.54
N LEU A 204 3.45 2.81 1.82
CA LEU A 204 2.13 2.41 2.30
C LEU A 204 1.15 3.58 2.27
N CYS A 205 1.56 4.76 2.76
CA CYS A 205 0.73 5.96 2.80
C CYS A 205 0.25 6.36 1.40
N ASP A 206 1.14 6.41 0.41
CA ASP A 206 0.80 6.71 -0.98
C ASP A 206 -0.21 5.69 -1.53
N SER A 207 0.11 4.39 -1.40
CA SER A 207 -0.77 3.32 -1.85
C SER A 207 -2.16 3.38 -1.19
N ILE A 208 -2.26 3.76 0.07
CA ILE A 208 -3.53 3.94 0.79
C ILE A 208 -4.24 5.19 0.31
N ALA A 209 -3.52 6.32 0.24
CA ALA A 209 -4.08 7.63 -0.07
C ALA A 209 -4.76 7.66 -1.45
N ARG A 210 -4.16 7.03 -2.47
CA ARG A 210 -4.74 6.97 -3.80
C ARG A 210 -6.08 6.21 -3.89
N ASN A 211 -6.41 5.40 -2.87
CA ASN A 211 -7.72 4.73 -2.76
C ASN A 211 -8.79 5.58 -2.05
N ILE A 212 -8.44 6.78 -1.58
CA ILE A 212 -9.39 7.74 -0.99
C ILE A 212 -10.09 8.48 -2.13
N SER A 213 -11.42 8.55 -2.05
CA SER A 213 -12.21 9.25 -3.06
C SER A 213 -11.77 10.70 -3.22
N GLY A 214 -11.52 11.12 -4.47
CA GLY A 214 -11.12 12.48 -4.82
C GLY A 214 -9.61 12.75 -4.79
N VAL A 215 -8.78 11.84 -4.28
CA VAL A 215 -7.30 11.99 -4.32
C VAL A 215 -6.79 11.86 -5.75
N LEU A 216 -7.25 10.85 -6.50
CA LEU A 216 -7.02 10.77 -7.94
C LEU A 216 -8.08 11.60 -8.67
N GLY A 217 -7.66 12.38 -9.68
CA GLY A 217 -8.54 13.24 -10.47
C GLY A 217 -9.59 12.48 -11.28
N ASN A 218 -9.32 11.22 -11.62
CA ASN A 218 -10.27 10.33 -12.30
C ASN A 218 -10.45 9.04 -11.48
N SER A 219 -11.66 8.82 -10.98
CA SER A 219 -12.02 7.60 -10.22
C SER A 219 -11.95 6.32 -11.07
N GLU A 220 -12.08 6.44 -12.39
CA GLU A 220 -11.95 5.29 -13.31
C GLU A 220 -10.50 4.78 -13.38
N SER A 221 -9.52 5.60 -12.97
CA SER A 221 -8.11 5.19 -12.92
C SER A 221 -7.83 4.03 -11.97
N LEU A 222 -8.74 3.76 -11.03
CA LEU A 222 -8.64 2.62 -10.10
C LEU A 222 -9.22 1.31 -10.66
N GLN A 223 -9.88 1.36 -11.84
CA GLN A 223 -10.49 0.17 -12.45
C GLN A 223 -9.50 -0.51 -13.40
N GLY A 224 -9.38 -1.83 -13.28
CA GLY A 224 -8.49 -2.62 -14.13
C GLY A 224 -7.01 -2.41 -13.86
N GLU A 225 -6.64 -1.86 -12.71
CA GLU A 225 -5.25 -1.73 -12.29
C GLU A 225 -4.61 -3.09 -11.99
N SER A 226 -3.28 -3.11 -11.99
CA SER A 226 -2.51 -4.28 -11.58
C SER A 226 -2.92 -4.77 -10.19
N PHE A 227 -2.94 -6.09 -10.04
CA PHE A 227 -3.35 -6.85 -8.85
C PHE A 227 -4.86 -6.96 -8.62
N GLU A 228 -5.69 -6.32 -9.42
CA GLU A 228 -7.11 -6.61 -9.46
C GLU A 228 -7.34 -7.98 -10.11
N ASN A 229 -8.14 -8.83 -9.47
CA ASN A 229 -8.40 -10.20 -9.93
C ASN A 229 -7.14 -11.02 -10.26
N TYR A 230 -6.02 -10.77 -9.56
CA TYR A 230 -4.72 -11.41 -9.77
C TYR A 230 -4.08 -11.15 -11.14
N LEU A 231 -4.54 -10.16 -11.90
CA LEU A 231 -3.94 -9.78 -13.17
C LEU A 231 -3.07 -8.52 -13.02
N LEU A 232 -2.10 -8.41 -13.89
CA LEU A 232 -1.43 -7.14 -14.19
C LEU A 232 -2.26 -6.35 -15.19
N GLU A 233 -2.16 -5.05 -15.12
CA GLU A 233 -2.73 -4.11 -16.09
C GLU A 233 -2.25 -4.41 -17.52
N ALA A 234 -3.14 -4.25 -18.48
CA ALA A 234 -2.79 -4.35 -19.91
C ALA A 234 -1.74 -3.30 -20.32
N PRO A 235 -0.90 -3.58 -21.32
CA PRO A 235 -0.01 -2.57 -21.87
C PRO A 235 -0.77 -1.33 -22.34
N VAL A 236 -0.25 -0.15 -22.00
CA VAL A 236 -0.78 1.15 -22.43
C VAL A 236 0.11 1.76 -23.52
N PHE A 237 -0.49 2.48 -24.45
CA PHE A 237 0.20 3.10 -25.57
C PHE A 237 -0.18 4.58 -25.65
N ALA A 238 0.82 5.46 -25.80
CA ALA A 238 0.58 6.87 -26.04
C ALA A 238 0.01 7.11 -27.44
N ARG A 239 -0.85 8.12 -27.58
CA ARG A 239 -1.26 8.57 -28.91
C ARG A 239 -0.07 9.18 -29.63
N HIS A 240 0.14 8.78 -30.89
CA HIS A 240 1.06 9.51 -31.75
C HIS A 240 0.55 10.93 -32.02
N ILE A 241 1.46 11.91 -31.94
CA ILE A 241 1.17 13.27 -32.41
C ILE A 241 0.97 13.18 -33.91
N LYS A 242 -0.17 13.74 -34.44
CA LYS A 242 -0.47 13.78 -35.85
C LYS A 242 0.67 14.43 -36.64
N GLY A 243 1.35 13.69 -37.48
CA GLY A 243 2.43 14.23 -38.31
C GLY A 243 3.24 13.21 -39.11
N GLU A 244 3.23 11.95 -38.68
CA GLU A 244 3.99 10.92 -39.38
C GLU A 244 3.04 9.87 -39.97
N ASN A 245 3.02 9.79 -41.31
CA ASN A 245 2.31 8.80 -42.10
C ASN A 245 2.91 7.39 -41.85
N ALA A 246 2.62 6.77 -40.74
CA ALA A 246 2.91 5.37 -40.54
C ALA A 246 1.78 4.55 -41.19
N LYS A 247 2.07 3.90 -42.29
CA LYS A 247 1.18 2.92 -42.92
C LYS A 247 0.96 1.76 -41.95
N ASN A 248 -0.27 1.63 -41.44
CA ASN A 248 -0.70 0.71 -40.37
C ASN A 248 -0.81 -0.78 -40.81
N GLU A 249 -0.22 -1.18 -41.91
CA GLU A 249 -0.50 -2.48 -42.55
C GLU A 249 0.22 -3.68 -41.93
N THR A 250 1.27 -3.47 -41.09
CA THR A 250 2.13 -4.57 -40.69
C THR A 250 1.74 -5.20 -39.37
N LEU A 251 0.96 -4.52 -38.51
CA LEU A 251 0.66 -4.99 -37.17
C LEU A 251 -0.56 -5.91 -37.08
N ASP A 252 -1.54 -5.77 -37.99
CA ASP A 252 -2.71 -6.65 -38.02
C ASP A 252 -2.32 -8.11 -38.37
N ASN A 253 -1.21 -8.31 -39.07
CA ASN A 253 -0.69 -9.64 -39.42
C ASN A 253 0.08 -10.27 -38.22
N LEU A 254 0.71 -9.46 -37.36
CA LEU A 254 1.40 -9.94 -36.18
C LEU A 254 0.43 -10.33 -35.03
N LEU A 255 -0.76 -9.72 -34.99
CA LEU A 255 -1.74 -10.01 -33.92
C LEU A 255 -2.51 -11.32 -34.15
N THR A 256 -2.55 -11.84 -35.38
CA THR A 256 -3.08 -13.19 -35.62
C THR A 256 -2.18 -14.29 -35.09
N ASP A 257 -0.89 -14.04 -34.96
CA ASP A 257 0.10 -14.97 -34.40
C ASP A 257 0.19 -14.92 -32.86
N PHE A 258 -0.31 -13.83 -32.22
CA PHE A 258 -0.30 -13.69 -30.75
C PHE A 258 -1.23 -14.67 -30.01
N SER A 259 -2.09 -15.40 -30.72
CA SER A 259 -2.93 -16.42 -30.10
C SER A 259 -2.17 -17.69 -29.74
N THR A 260 -0.96 -17.89 -30.27
CA THR A 260 -0.17 -19.14 -30.13
C THR A 260 1.30 -18.94 -29.83
N ALA A 261 1.84 -17.72 -29.98
CA ALA A 261 3.26 -17.50 -29.76
C ALA A 261 3.58 -17.26 -28.30
N ASP A 262 4.42 -18.09 -27.74
CA ASP A 262 5.24 -17.79 -26.58
C ASP A 262 5.81 -16.37 -26.74
N PHE A 263 5.69 -15.52 -25.70
CA PHE A 263 6.53 -14.34 -25.54
C PHE A 263 7.98 -14.81 -25.29
N GLY A 264 8.51 -15.54 -26.24
CA GLY A 264 9.93 -15.86 -26.33
C GLY A 264 10.66 -14.58 -26.69
N LEU A 265 11.02 -13.81 -25.67
CA LEU A 265 12.17 -12.93 -25.74
C LEU A 265 13.40 -13.83 -25.88
N SER A 266 13.56 -14.45 -27.05
CA SER A 266 14.88 -14.91 -27.48
C SER A 266 15.73 -13.64 -27.59
N HIS A 267 16.54 -13.38 -26.58
CA HIS A 267 17.70 -12.54 -26.67
C HIS A 267 18.67 -13.12 -27.69
N GLN A 268 18.31 -13.10 -28.94
CA GLN A 268 19.28 -13.28 -30.03
C GLN A 268 19.48 -11.92 -30.70
N SER A 269 20.45 -11.28 -30.23
CA SER A 269 21.47 -10.39 -30.78
C SER A 269 21.66 -10.38 -32.29
N SER A 270 20.64 -10.11 -33.08
CA SER A 270 20.81 -9.79 -34.49
C SER A 270 20.15 -8.50 -34.92
N ALA A 271 19.61 -7.70 -34.01
CA ALA A 271 19.09 -6.36 -34.30
C ALA A 271 20.18 -5.28 -34.21
N LYS A 272 21.41 -5.59 -34.64
CA LYS A 272 22.36 -4.52 -34.98
C LYS A 272 22.00 -4.04 -36.37
N ASN A 273 21.51 -2.80 -36.45
CA ASN A 273 21.44 -1.91 -37.62
C ASN A 273 20.13 -1.72 -38.39
N ASN A 274 18.94 -1.99 -37.85
CA ASN A 274 17.76 -1.37 -38.45
C ASN A 274 16.89 -0.71 -37.35
N LYS A 275 17.14 0.59 -37.13
CA LYS A 275 16.30 1.46 -36.27
C LYS A 275 15.00 1.83 -36.97
N ASN A 276 14.28 0.87 -37.53
CA ASN A 276 12.93 1.10 -37.99
C ASN A 276 11.97 1.04 -36.82
N PHE A 277 11.60 2.20 -36.28
CA PHE A 277 10.55 2.37 -35.27
C PHE A 277 9.19 1.79 -35.72
N ALA A 278 9.05 1.39 -36.99
CA ALA A 278 7.86 0.77 -37.55
C ALA A 278 7.38 -0.49 -36.82
N ASN A 279 8.30 -1.19 -36.12
CA ASN A 279 7.98 -2.42 -35.36
C ASN A 279 7.43 -2.15 -33.94
N PHE A 280 7.27 -0.87 -33.55
CA PHE A 280 6.79 -0.48 -32.22
C PHE A 280 5.44 0.26 -32.28
N LEU A 281 4.60 -0.09 -33.24
CA LEU A 281 3.27 0.51 -33.38
C LEU A 281 2.29 -0.07 -32.36
N ALA A 282 1.40 0.79 -31.85
CA ALA A 282 0.29 0.33 -31.02
C ALA A 282 -0.67 -0.54 -31.85
N PRO A 283 -1.30 -1.57 -31.25
CA PRO A 283 -2.29 -2.40 -31.96
C PRO A 283 -3.40 -1.57 -32.62
N SER A 284 -3.68 -1.82 -33.88
CA SER A 284 -4.65 -1.03 -34.67
C SER A 284 -6.07 -1.07 -34.09
N VAL A 285 -6.40 -2.12 -33.34
CA VAL A 285 -7.68 -2.26 -32.60
C VAL A 285 -7.93 -1.10 -31.66
N TYR A 286 -6.87 -0.53 -31.05
CA TYR A 286 -7.00 0.60 -30.12
C TYR A 286 -7.47 1.90 -30.82
N SER A 287 -7.24 2.04 -32.13
CA SER A 287 -7.62 3.23 -32.91
C SER A 287 -8.95 3.09 -33.65
N LYS A 288 -9.53 1.88 -33.71
CA LYS A 288 -10.76 1.61 -34.50
C LYS A 288 -12.07 1.93 -33.73
N GLY A 289 -12.03 2.43 -32.52
CA GLY A 289 -13.19 2.90 -31.75
C GLY A 289 -14.18 1.81 -31.27
N ASN A 290 -13.90 0.54 -31.50
CA ASN A 290 -14.75 -0.57 -31.05
C ASN A 290 -14.37 -0.96 -29.61
N HIS A 291 -15.04 -0.37 -28.62
CA HIS A 291 -14.76 -0.58 -27.19
C HIS A 291 -14.84 -2.05 -26.76
N SER A 292 -15.77 -2.83 -27.29
CA SER A 292 -15.87 -4.27 -26.96
C SER A 292 -14.63 -5.03 -27.39
N ARG A 293 -14.15 -4.81 -28.63
CA ARG A 293 -12.92 -5.43 -29.12
C ARG A 293 -11.68 -4.95 -28.38
N ILE A 294 -11.62 -3.66 -28.04
CA ILE A 294 -10.54 -3.09 -27.22
C ILE A 294 -10.49 -3.76 -25.84
N ASN A 295 -11.63 -3.95 -25.19
CA ASN A 295 -11.68 -4.57 -23.87
C ASN A 295 -11.27 -6.05 -23.90
N ILE A 296 -11.67 -6.80 -24.93
CA ILE A 296 -11.24 -8.19 -25.13
C ILE A 296 -9.72 -8.24 -25.29
N LEU A 297 -9.16 -7.40 -26.19
CA LEU A 297 -7.71 -7.34 -26.40
C LEU A 297 -6.95 -6.94 -25.13
N LYS A 298 -7.43 -5.92 -24.39
CA LYS A 298 -6.84 -5.52 -23.11
C LYS A 298 -6.79 -6.68 -22.12
N ASN A 299 -7.90 -7.41 -21.97
CA ASN A 299 -7.94 -8.56 -21.09
C ASN A 299 -6.94 -9.66 -21.50
N ASP A 300 -6.85 -9.94 -22.80
CA ASP A 300 -5.91 -10.93 -23.34
C ASP A 300 -4.46 -10.53 -23.08
N LEU A 301 -4.13 -9.27 -23.33
CA LEU A 301 -2.79 -8.73 -23.09
C LEU A 301 -2.46 -8.70 -21.58
N ALA A 302 -3.44 -8.40 -20.70
CA ALA A 302 -3.26 -8.47 -19.27
C ALA A 302 -2.92 -9.89 -18.81
N VAL A 303 -3.64 -10.90 -19.33
CA VAL A 303 -3.38 -12.32 -19.04
C VAL A 303 -1.98 -12.74 -19.50
N CYS A 304 -1.59 -12.39 -20.72
CA CYS A 304 -0.26 -12.69 -21.26
C CYS A 304 0.85 -12.01 -20.45
N LYS A 305 0.69 -10.72 -20.15
CA LYS A 305 1.63 -9.95 -19.32
C LYS A 305 1.78 -10.54 -17.93
N THR A 306 0.67 -10.96 -17.31
CA THR A 306 0.69 -11.59 -15.99
C THR A 306 1.40 -12.94 -16.03
N ARG A 307 1.11 -13.77 -17.02
CA ARG A 307 1.79 -15.07 -17.20
C ARG A 307 3.30 -14.91 -17.31
N TYR A 308 3.76 -13.89 -18.03
CA TYR A 308 5.17 -13.65 -18.26
C TYR A 308 5.89 -13.06 -17.04
N PHE A 309 5.38 -11.93 -16.50
CA PHE A 309 6.07 -11.19 -15.44
C PHE A 309 5.78 -11.70 -14.03
N ARG A 310 4.60 -12.25 -13.82
CA ARG A 310 4.14 -12.67 -12.49
C ARG A 310 3.44 -14.04 -12.56
N PRO A 311 4.19 -15.12 -12.88
CA PRO A 311 3.62 -16.48 -12.99
C PRO A 311 2.90 -16.92 -11.72
N ASN A 312 3.35 -16.48 -10.55
CA ASN A 312 2.69 -16.74 -9.28
C ASN A 312 1.26 -16.13 -9.19
N LEU A 313 1.05 -14.94 -9.76
CA LEU A 313 -0.29 -14.34 -9.85
C LEU A 313 -1.14 -15.03 -10.91
N PHE A 314 -0.53 -15.41 -12.02
CA PHE A 314 -1.22 -16.15 -13.08
C PHE A 314 -1.77 -17.50 -12.59
N GLU A 315 -1.04 -18.25 -11.76
CA GLU A 315 -1.54 -19.47 -11.14
C GLU A 315 -2.75 -19.18 -10.23
N LYS A 316 -2.68 -18.13 -9.41
CA LYS A 316 -3.83 -17.70 -8.59
C LYS A 316 -5.03 -17.33 -9.45
N TRP A 317 -4.81 -16.57 -10.53
CA TRP A 317 -5.86 -16.20 -11.48
C TRP A 317 -6.53 -17.43 -12.11
N LYS A 318 -5.75 -18.45 -12.53
CA LYS A 318 -6.30 -19.72 -13.06
C LYS A 318 -7.22 -20.41 -12.06
N ILE A 319 -6.85 -20.46 -10.81
CA ILE A 319 -7.65 -21.08 -9.75
C ILE A 319 -8.99 -20.37 -9.59
N HIS A 320 -8.99 -19.03 -9.55
CA HIS A 320 -10.20 -18.23 -9.35
C HIS A 320 -11.08 -18.09 -10.60
N ASN A 321 -10.55 -18.42 -11.79
CA ASN A 321 -11.26 -18.38 -13.06
C ASN A 321 -11.29 -19.75 -13.75
N PRO A 322 -11.91 -20.78 -13.18
CA PRO A 322 -11.87 -22.16 -13.65
C PRO A 322 -12.41 -22.36 -15.06
N ASN A 323 -13.36 -21.56 -15.50
CA ASN A 323 -14.08 -21.72 -16.78
C ASN A 323 -13.49 -20.87 -17.92
N ASN A 324 -12.33 -20.24 -17.74
CA ASN A 324 -11.73 -19.46 -18.82
C ASN A 324 -11.06 -20.40 -19.85
N PRO A 325 -11.48 -20.39 -21.12
CA PRO A 325 -10.96 -21.29 -22.17
C PRO A 325 -9.46 -21.13 -22.45
N LYS A 326 -8.85 -20.01 -22.05
CA LYS A 326 -7.41 -19.70 -22.21
C LYS A 326 -6.49 -20.40 -21.21
N LYS A 327 -6.99 -21.41 -20.49
CA LYS A 327 -6.21 -22.25 -19.55
C LYS A 327 -5.38 -23.33 -20.23
N LYS A 328 -5.77 -23.72 -21.46
CA LYS A 328 -5.12 -24.80 -22.18
C LYS A 328 -4.05 -24.21 -23.07
N GLY A 329 -2.82 -24.21 -22.58
CA GLY A 329 -1.66 -23.77 -23.33
C GLY A 329 -0.47 -23.53 -22.41
#